data_1e0931883368eb5cbb32950e03aa5f9e
#
_entry.id   1e0931883368eb5cbb32950e03aa5f9e
#
_cell.length_a   1.000
_cell.length_b   1.000
_cell.length_c   1.000
_cell.angle_alpha   90.00
_cell.angle_beta   90.00
_cell.angle_gamma   90.00
#
_symmetry.space_group_name_H-M   'P 1'
#
loop_
_entity.id
_entity.type
_entity.pdbx_description
1 polymer ?
#
loop_
_entity_poly.entity_id
_entity_poly.type
_entity_poly.pdbx_seq_one_letter_code
_entity_poly.pdbx_strand_id
1 'polypeptide(L)'
;MWGAVEKGREVDRNSQRQAAFLRHFGRSVLIVEDSRMFSTALRFRLETELGVRVTHCGDMDSLRVVVEDSGEPFALAIVDLNLPGSPDCEALDYLVSCGIRPLVFTASFGQPMRESALAKGALDYVMKDSPSALQQVIVGVDRILASERTKVLLVSPEPGSMVLEEALLARQRFQLQKADGAERTLDLLDEARDIDIVLLDLDHPGCDGVLLLGEIRRHYSAMSVRIVGLSNRGQDMTGARFLKAGGDEFILKPFCDDDFTARILHLAALHKQFQALNLLASRDYLTDVYNRRYFFEAGQRIVSQAMRRGAKGSIAIVDIDHFKRLNDTYGHEVGDAVLKAVSKRLKARLGGNYLLARLGGEEFGVIFDGLGVADAMARCEMLREELAATPIEADGEPLTITVSMGVAAIEGDEVFDNYLNAADQFLYMAKHAGRNRVFSELSLQPALAG
;
A
#
# COMPACT_ATOMS: atom_id res chain seq x y z
N MET A 1 16.59 -1.27 33.01
CA MET A 1 15.35 -0.71 32.43
C MET A 1 15.62 0.34 31.33
N TRP A 2 16.64 1.19 31.40
CA TRP A 2 16.98 2.19 30.37
C TRP A 2 17.46 1.61 29.04
N GLY A 3 18.25 0.56 29.02
CA GLY A 3 18.77 -0.05 27.79
C GLY A 3 17.74 -0.76 26.91
N ALA A 4 16.61 -1.18 27.45
CA ALA A 4 15.51 -1.77 26.67
C ALA A 4 14.67 -0.71 25.95
N VAL A 5 14.55 0.49 26.52
CA VAL A 5 13.83 1.63 25.92
C VAL A 5 14.63 2.25 24.78
N GLU A 6 15.96 2.31 24.90
CA GLU A 6 16.83 2.79 23.80
C GLU A 6 16.85 1.81 22.63
N LYS A 7 16.98 0.50 22.87
CA LYS A 7 16.89 -0.51 21.79
C LYS A 7 15.52 -0.50 21.10
N GLY A 8 14.42 -0.33 21.84
CA GLY A 8 13.08 -0.21 21.26
C GLY A 8 12.94 1.04 20.37
N ARG A 9 13.51 2.19 20.76
CA ARG A 9 13.52 3.42 19.95
C ARG A 9 14.42 3.33 18.71
N GLU A 10 15.50 2.58 18.78
CA GLU A 10 16.42 2.39 17.66
C GLU A 10 15.85 1.43 16.61
N VAL A 11 15.16 0.36 17.04
CA VAL A 11 14.42 -0.57 16.17
C VAL A 11 13.26 0.15 15.48
N ASP A 12 12.53 1.00 16.20
CA ASP A 12 11.42 1.77 15.65
C ASP A 12 11.90 2.80 14.60
N ARG A 13 12.99 3.52 14.88
CA ARG A 13 13.61 4.46 13.92
C ARG A 13 14.16 3.77 12.66
N ASN A 14 14.75 2.58 12.77
CA ASN A 14 15.21 1.81 11.62
C ASN A 14 14.04 1.32 10.76
N SER A 15 12.98 0.83 11.37
CA SER A 15 11.77 0.41 10.66
C SER A 15 11.10 1.57 9.94
N GLN A 16 11.01 2.76 10.55
CA GLN A 16 10.47 3.96 9.95
C GLN A 16 11.33 4.46 8.77
N ARG A 17 12.66 4.44 8.89
CA ARG A 17 13.58 4.79 7.81
C ARG A 17 13.49 3.81 6.64
N GLN A 18 13.38 2.52 6.92
CA GLN A 18 13.22 1.48 5.91
C GLN A 18 11.88 1.58 5.19
N ALA A 19 10.80 1.92 5.90
CA ALA A 19 9.49 2.20 5.32
C ALA A 19 9.51 3.46 4.44
N ALA A 20 10.19 4.53 4.86
CA ALA A 20 10.36 5.75 4.08
C ALA A 20 11.14 5.49 2.79
N PHE A 21 12.26 4.77 2.87
CA PHE A 21 13.08 4.38 1.73
C PHE A 21 12.28 3.58 0.69
N LEU A 22 11.44 2.61 1.12
CA LEU A 22 10.61 1.82 0.22
C LEU A 22 9.51 2.62 -0.47
N ARG A 23 8.99 3.68 0.18
CA ARG A 23 7.91 4.50 -0.36
C ARG A 23 8.30 5.28 -1.61
N HIS A 24 9.50 5.86 -1.62
CA HIS A 24 9.94 6.78 -2.68
C HIS A 24 11.16 6.28 -3.45
N PHE A 25 11.54 5.01 -3.24
CA PHE A 25 12.70 4.42 -3.91
C PHE A 25 12.63 4.58 -5.43
N GLY A 26 13.75 5.02 -6.01
CA GLY A 26 13.87 5.25 -7.45
C GLY A 26 13.29 6.59 -7.95
N ARG A 27 12.70 7.43 -7.08
CA ARG A 27 12.24 8.78 -7.47
C ARG A 27 13.39 9.77 -7.46
N SER A 28 13.41 10.67 -8.46
CA SER A 28 14.40 11.72 -8.59
C SER A 28 13.81 13.09 -8.25
N VAL A 29 14.49 13.83 -7.39
CA VAL A 29 14.14 15.19 -6.96
C VAL A 29 15.24 16.15 -7.38
N LEU A 30 14.87 17.27 -7.98
CA LEU A 30 15.79 18.32 -8.37
C LEU A 30 15.82 19.40 -7.28
N ILE A 31 17.02 19.85 -6.89
CA ILE A 31 17.22 21.02 -6.03
C ILE A 31 17.82 22.12 -6.89
N VAL A 32 17.17 23.28 -6.91
CA VAL A 32 17.61 24.48 -7.63
C VAL A 32 17.86 25.59 -6.58
N GLU A 33 19.09 25.70 -6.09
CA GLU A 33 19.46 26.45 -4.89
C GLU A 33 20.92 26.86 -4.96
N ASP A 34 21.24 28.15 -4.88
CA ASP A 34 22.61 28.66 -4.92
C ASP A 34 23.35 28.54 -3.58
N SER A 35 22.62 28.51 -2.46
CA SER A 35 23.19 28.33 -1.14
C SER A 35 23.69 26.92 -0.91
N ARG A 36 25.01 26.75 -0.77
CA ARG A 36 25.63 25.45 -0.43
C ARG A 36 25.14 24.87 0.89
N MET A 37 24.80 25.75 1.85
CA MET A 37 24.29 25.30 3.15
C MET A 37 22.93 24.62 2.98
N PHE A 38 21.96 25.25 2.30
CA PHE A 38 20.64 24.71 2.10
C PHE A 38 20.64 23.50 1.16
N SER A 39 21.35 23.58 0.04
CA SER A 39 21.41 22.46 -0.93
C SER A 39 22.03 21.20 -0.31
N THR A 40 23.09 21.31 0.48
CA THR A 40 23.71 20.17 1.17
C THR A 40 22.79 19.58 2.23
N ALA A 41 22.15 20.43 3.05
CA ALA A 41 21.23 19.98 4.10
C ALA A 41 19.98 19.31 3.53
N LEU A 42 19.39 19.89 2.46
CA LEU A 42 18.24 19.31 1.76
C LEU A 42 18.60 17.96 1.13
N ARG A 43 19.71 17.88 0.40
CA ARG A 43 20.19 16.63 -0.21
C ARG A 43 20.32 15.54 0.84
N PHE A 44 21.10 15.78 1.88
CA PHE A 44 21.33 14.79 2.94
C PHE A 44 20.02 14.28 3.54
N ARG A 45 19.09 15.18 3.85
CA ARG A 45 17.83 14.81 4.47
C ARG A 45 16.89 14.07 3.49
N LEU A 46 16.78 14.54 2.25
CA LEU A 46 15.94 13.89 1.24
C LEU A 46 16.40 12.46 0.94
N GLU A 47 17.71 12.26 0.79
CA GLU A 47 18.30 10.95 0.54
C GLU A 47 18.16 10.02 1.75
N THR A 48 18.40 10.52 2.98
CA THR A 48 18.39 9.68 4.19
C THR A 48 17.00 9.45 4.78
N GLU A 49 16.09 10.44 4.69
CA GLU A 49 14.75 10.35 5.30
C GLU A 49 13.71 9.82 4.31
N LEU A 50 13.84 10.15 3.01
CA LEU A 50 12.85 9.77 1.99
C LEU A 50 13.35 8.72 0.98
N GLY A 51 14.67 8.46 0.91
CA GLY A 51 15.25 7.48 -0.01
C GLY A 51 15.17 7.89 -1.49
N VAL A 52 15.02 9.16 -1.79
CA VAL A 52 14.98 9.69 -3.16
C VAL A 52 16.39 9.97 -3.69
N ARG A 53 16.55 9.95 -5.01
CA ARG A 53 17.76 10.42 -5.67
C ARG A 53 17.69 11.94 -5.81
N VAL A 54 18.79 12.65 -5.54
CA VAL A 54 18.83 14.11 -5.58
C VAL A 54 19.86 14.62 -6.57
N THR A 55 19.41 15.46 -7.51
CA THR A 55 20.27 16.24 -8.40
C THR A 55 20.22 17.71 -7.97
N HIS A 56 21.31 18.44 -8.08
CA HIS A 56 21.42 19.81 -7.63
C HIS A 56 21.96 20.74 -8.73
N CYS A 57 21.36 21.91 -8.88
CA CYS A 57 21.78 23.01 -9.73
C CYS A 57 21.88 24.29 -8.88
N GLY A 58 22.89 25.12 -9.11
CA GLY A 58 23.10 26.36 -8.36
C GLY A 58 22.70 27.63 -9.10
N ASP A 59 22.38 27.55 -10.39
CA ASP A 59 22.07 28.68 -11.27
C ASP A 59 21.18 28.24 -12.44
N MET A 60 20.73 29.22 -13.25
CA MET A 60 19.83 28.95 -14.36
C MET A 60 20.48 28.17 -15.52
N ASP A 61 21.77 28.37 -15.76
CA ASP A 61 22.48 27.68 -16.85
C ASP A 61 22.65 26.19 -16.53
N SER A 62 23.07 25.87 -15.31
CA SER A 62 23.16 24.49 -14.85
C SER A 62 21.80 23.80 -14.79
N LEU A 63 20.73 24.54 -14.45
CA LEU A 63 19.37 24.01 -14.47
C LEU A 63 18.96 23.55 -15.87
N ARG A 64 19.19 24.36 -16.90
CA ARG A 64 18.86 24.02 -18.29
C ARG A 64 19.59 22.75 -18.75
N VAL A 65 20.90 22.69 -18.52
CA VAL A 65 21.72 21.52 -18.87
C VAL A 65 21.20 20.24 -18.17
N VAL A 66 20.95 20.32 -16.87
CA VAL A 66 20.49 19.14 -16.10
C VAL A 66 19.11 18.68 -16.56
N VAL A 67 18.19 19.57 -16.89
CA VAL A 67 16.85 19.20 -17.35
C VAL A 67 16.89 18.61 -18.75
N GLU A 68 17.71 19.17 -19.67
CA GLU A 68 17.87 18.70 -21.04
C GLU A 68 18.60 17.34 -21.11
N ASP A 69 19.64 17.14 -20.28
CA ASP A 69 20.45 15.92 -20.27
C ASP A 69 19.82 14.78 -19.42
N SER A 70 18.75 15.07 -18.66
CA SER A 70 18.15 14.07 -17.79
C SER A 70 17.45 12.99 -18.59
N GLY A 71 17.96 11.76 -18.53
CA GLY A 71 17.33 10.58 -19.15
C GLY A 71 16.09 10.07 -18.39
N GLU A 72 15.83 10.57 -17.19
CA GLU A 72 14.68 10.22 -16.34
C GLU A 72 13.96 11.48 -15.85
N PRO A 73 12.62 11.47 -15.81
CA PRO A 73 11.85 12.62 -15.38
C PRO A 73 12.04 12.87 -13.87
N PHE A 74 12.21 14.13 -13.48
CA PHE A 74 12.14 14.53 -12.09
C PHE A 74 10.70 14.48 -11.57
N ALA A 75 10.50 13.90 -10.40
CA ALA A 75 9.19 13.83 -9.76
C ALA A 75 8.71 15.23 -9.33
N LEU A 76 9.63 16.04 -8.78
CA LEU A 76 9.42 17.44 -8.45
C LEU A 76 10.77 18.18 -8.37
N ALA A 77 10.71 19.51 -8.34
CA ALA A 77 11.86 20.36 -8.07
C ALA A 77 11.63 21.20 -6.79
N ILE A 78 12.67 21.39 -5.99
CA ILE A 78 12.70 22.39 -4.92
C ILE A 78 13.44 23.58 -5.50
N VAL A 79 12.82 24.75 -5.57
CA VAL A 79 13.37 25.91 -6.27
C VAL A 79 13.42 27.14 -5.39
N ASP A 80 14.60 27.81 -5.33
CA ASP A 80 14.67 29.18 -4.85
C ASP A 80 14.25 30.15 -5.97
N LEU A 81 13.48 31.17 -5.61
CA LEU A 81 13.10 32.23 -6.54
C LEU A 81 14.22 33.24 -6.80
N ASN A 82 15.22 33.31 -5.91
CA ASN A 82 16.34 34.24 -5.98
C ASN A 82 17.61 33.53 -6.47
N LEU A 83 17.61 33.08 -7.71
CA LEU A 83 18.76 32.38 -8.30
C LEU A 83 19.62 33.30 -9.13
N PRO A 84 20.96 33.16 -9.12
CA PRO A 84 21.83 33.82 -10.08
C PRO A 84 21.40 33.52 -11.54
N GLY A 85 21.26 34.59 -12.33
CA GLY A 85 20.83 34.44 -13.73
C GLY A 85 19.35 34.16 -13.97
N SER A 86 18.51 34.23 -12.94
CA SER A 86 17.05 33.96 -13.03
C SER A 86 16.27 35.18 -12.53
N PRO A 87 16.10 36.24 -13.35
CA PRO A 87 15.22 37.35 -12.99
C PRO A 87 13.74 36.90 -12.97
N ASP A 88 12.95 37.58 -12.16
CA ASP A 88 11.48 37.47 -12.15
C ASP A 88 10.90 36.04 -12.08
N CYS A 89 11.52 35.14 -11.31
CA CYS A 89 11.09 33.74 -11.18
C CYS A 89 11.23 32.90 -12.47
N GLU A 90 12.15 33.21 -13.37
CA GLU A 90 12.37 32.48 -14.62
C GLU A 90 12.58 30.97 -14.40
N ALA A 91 13.31 30.58 -13.34
CA ALA A 91 13.50 29.16 -13.01
C ALA A 91 12.19 28.43 -12.71
N LEU A 92 11.25 29.09 -12.03
CA LEU A 92 9.92 28.55 -11.79
C LEU A 92 9.16 28.33 -13.10
N ASP A 93 9.12 29.35 -13.97
CA ASP A 93 8.42 29.28 -15.26
C ASP A 93 9.05 28.23 -16.18
N TYR A 94 10.37 28.12 -16.20
CA TYR A 94 11.09 27.11 -16.96
C TYR A 94 10.77 25.69 -16.48
N LEU A 95 10.82 25.41 -15.20
CA LEU A 95 10.48 24.10 -14.63
C LEU A 95 9.05 23.70 -14.99
N VAL A 96 8.09 24.61 -14.85
CA VAL A 96 6.68 24.36 -15.19
C VAL A 96 6.53 24.09 -16.70
N SER A 97 7.23 24.82 -17.56
CA SER A 97 7.20 24.60 -19.01
C SER A 97 7.76 23.22 -19.41
N CYS A 98 8.72 22.69 -18.65
CA CYS A 98 9.27 21.34 -18.81
C CYS A 98 8.42 20.24 -18.16
N GLY A 99 7.24 20.58 -17.58
CA GLY A 99 6.37 19.63 -16.90
C GLY A 99 6.86 19.21 -15.51
N ILE A 100 7.93 19.84 -15.01
CA ILE A 100 8.48 19.60 -13.66
C ILE A 100 7.78 20.57 -12.71
N ARG A 101 7.04 20.04 -11.74
CA ARG A 101 6.32 20.88 -10.79
C ARG A 101 7.20 21.29 -9.61
N PRO A 102 7.35 22.58 -9.32
CA PRO A 102 8.21 23.07 -8.27
C PRO A 102 7.48 23.20 -6.93
N LEU A 103 8.20 22.88 -5.84
CA LEU A 103 7.97 23.35 -4.50
C LEU A 103 8.90 24.54 -4.30
N VAL A 104 8.35 25.72 -4.01
CA VAL A 104 9.14 26.93 -3.79
C VAL A 104 9.73 26.94 -2.39
N PHE A 105 11.06 27.18 -2.29
CA PHE A 105 11.78 27.34 -1.03
C PHE A 105 12.65 28.58 -1.09
N THR A 106 12.17 29.70 -0.55
CA THR A 106 12.78 31.02 -0.77
C THR A 106 12.82 31.89 0.47
N ALA A 107 13.78 32.82 0.50
CA ALA A 107 13.83 33.88 1.49
C ALA A 107 12.94 35.08 1.16
N SER A 108 12.38 35.14 -0.05
CA SER A 108 11.51 36.25 -0.47
C SER A 108 10.17 36.18 0.26
N PHE A 109 9.78 37.31 0.85
CA PHE A 109 8.58 37.45 1.67
C PHE A 109 7.49 38.24 0.96
N GLY A 110 6.26 37.73 0.99
CA GLY A 110 5.07 38.48 0.58
C GLY A 110 3.93 37.58 0.11
N GLN A 111 2.71 37.85 0.60
CA GLN A 111 1.48 37.20 0.15
C GLN A 111 1.34 37.26 -1.40
N PRO A 112 1.59 38.42 -2.08
CA PRO A 112 1.49 38.49 -3.53
C PRO A 112 2.45 37.56 -4.29
N MET A 113 3.67 37.38 -3.77
CA MET A 113 4.66 36.47 -4.37
C MET A 113 4.22 35.01 -4.25
N ARG A 114 3.72 34.61 -3.07
CA ARG A 114 3.16 33.29 -2.85
C ARG A 114 1.98 33.00 -3.79
N GLU A 115 1.01 33.90 -3.87
CA GLU A 115 -0.14 33.78 -4.79
C GLU A 115 0.30 33.69 -6.26
N SER A 116 1.27 34.51 -6.66
CA SER A 116 1.85 34.47 -8.01
C SER A 116 2.54 33.15 -8.30
N ALA A 117 3.35 32.63 -7.38
CA ALA A 117 4.06 31.36 -7.55
C ALA A 117 3.06 30.17 -7.67
N LEU A 118 2.05 30.18 -6.83
CA LEU A 118 0.98 29.16 -6.87
C LEU A 118 0.15 29.27 -8.16
N ALA A 119 -0.16 30.47 -8.63
CA ALA A 119 -0.86 30.71 -9.90
C ALA A 119 -0.04 30.25 -11.11
N LYS A 120 1.29 30.37 -11.05
CA LYS A 120 2.23 29.86 -12.06
C LYS A 120 2.39 28.33 -12.04
N GLY A 121 1.85 27.62 -11.07
CA GLY A 121 1.87 26.15 -10.99
C GLY A 121 2.81 25.56 -9.94
N ALA A 122 3.34 26.36 -9.01
CA ALA A 122 4.01 25.81 -7.84
C ALA A 122 3.05 24.93 -7.02
N LEU A 123 3.57 23.81 -6.51
CA LEU A 123 2.79 22.89 -5.69
C LEU A 123 2.60 23.40 -4.26
N ASP A 124 3.65 24.01 -3.72
CA ASP A 124 3.68 24.57 -2.38
C ASP A 124 4.73 25.68 -2.28
N TYR A 125 4.69 26.46 -1.20
CA TYR A 125 5.57 27.59 -0.96
C TYR A 125 6.04 27.61 0.50
N VAL A 126 7.34 27.42 0.72
CA VAL A 126 7.99 27.38 2.03
C VAL A 126 8.98 28.52 2.14
N MET A 127 8.92 29.29 3.24
CA MET A 127 9.83 30.38 3.51
C MET A 127 11.07 29.92 4.31
N LYS A 128 12.24 30.48 3.98
CA LYS A 128 13.51 30.22 4.69
C LYS A 128 13.65 31.06 5.99
N ASP A 129 12.54 31.38 6.65
CA ASP A 129 12.47 32.34 7.77
C ASP A 129 12.48 31.68 9.17
N SER A 130 12.44 30.35 9.22
CA SER A 130 12.35 29.62 10.49
C SER A 130 13.32 28.43 10.57
N PRO A 131 13.74 28.05 11.78
CA PRO A 131 14.53 26.82 11.99
C PRO A 131 13.82 25.56 11.50
N SER A 132 12.50 25.60 11.37
CA SER A 132 11.68 24.49 10.88
C SER A 132 11.52 24.46 9.35
N ALA A 133 12.00 25.45 8.61
CA ALA A 133 11.81 25.58 7.17
C ALA A 133 12.29 24.32 6.39
N LEU A 134 13.47 23.80 6.70
CA LEU A 134 13.98 22.56 6.11
C LEU A 134 13.06 21.37 6.39
N GLN A 135 12.53 21.27 7.62
CA GLN A 135 11.57 20.21 7.96
C GLN A 135 10.26 20.34 7.18
N GLN A 136 9.77 21.56 6.98
CA GLN A 136 8.56 21.82 6.19
C GLN A 136 8.76 21.39 4.73
N VAL A 137 9.92 21.67 4.13
CA VAL A 137 10.24 21.19 2.76
C VAL A 137 10.25 19.67 2.70
N ILE A 138 10.91 18.97 3.63
CA ILE A 138 10.97 17.50 3.64
C ILE A 138 9.56 16.89 3.76
N VAL A 139 8.72 17.42 4.67
CA VAL A 139 7.34 17.00 4.83
C VAL A 139 6.49 17.31 3.59
N GLY A 140 6.69 18.47 2.96
CA GLY A 140 6.04 18.86 1.71
C GLY A 140 6.39 17.90 0.57
N VAL A 141 7.66 17.59 0.40
CA VAL A 141 8.14 16.61 -0.60
C VAL A 141 7.53 15.22 -0.35
N ASP A 142 7.54 14.73 0.89
CA ASP A 142 6.94 13.43 1.24
C ASP A 142 5.45 13.37 0.86
N ARG A 143 4.69 14.42 1.19
CA ARG A 143 3.26 14.53 0.87
C ARG A 143 2.99 14.57 -0.63
N ILE A 144 3.75 15.36 -1.38
CA ILE A 144 3.61 15.48 -2.83
C ILE A 144 3.95 14.17 -3.53
N LEU A 145 5.03 13.49 -3.13
CA LEU A 145 5.40 12.20 -3.69
C LEU A 145 4.39 11.09 -3.34
N ALA A 146 3.76 11.18 -2.16
CA ALA A 146 2.71 10.26 -1.75
C ALA A 146 1.43 10.46 -2.58
N SER A 147 1.05 11.72 -2.90
CA SER A 147 -0.17 12.02 -3.65
C SER A 147 -0.18 11.42 -5.05
N GLU A 148 0.94 11.40 -5.77
CA GLU A 148 1.04 10.80 -7.11
C GLU A 148 0.71 9.30 -7.16
N ARG A 149 0.86 8.60 -6.04
CA ARG A 149 0.55 7.17 -5.89
C ARG A 149 -0.75 6.94 -5.14
N THR A 150 -1.48 7.99 -4.84
CA THR A 150 -2.72 7.92 -4.08
C THR A 150 -3.91 8.03 -5.03
N LYS A 151 -4.75 6.99 -5.04
CA LYS A 151 -5.99 6.99 -5.79
C LYS A 151 -7.12 7.52 -4.94
N VAL A 152 -7.82 8.51 -5.47
CA VAL A 152 -8.96 9.16 -4.79
C VAL A 152 -10.22 8.92 -5.60
N LEU A 153 -11.23 8.35 -4.96
CA LEU A 153 -12.56 8.19 -5.50
C LEU A 153 -13.44 9.34 -5.03
N LEU A 154 -13.93 10.13 -5.97
CA LEU A 154 -14.90 11.21 -5.72
C LEU A 154 -16.31 10.65 -5.89
N VAL A 155 -17.10 10.72 -4.83
CA VAL A 155 -18.49 10.26 -4.84
C VAL A 155 -19.43 11.46 -4.75
N SER A 156 -20.10 11.75 -5.86
CA SER A 156 -20.95 12.93 -5.99
C SER A 156 -22.17 12.66 -6.88
N PRO A 157 -23.32 13.35 -6.61
CA PRO A 157 -24.60 13.08 -7.29
C PRO A 157 -24.62 13.42 -8.76
N GLU A 158 -23.86 14.42 -9.17
CA GLU A 158 -23.91 14.97 -10.52
C GLU A 158 -22.50 15.23 -11.05
N PRO A 159 -22.27 14.99 -12.35
CA PRO A 159 -21.05 15.44 -13.01
C PRO A 159 -20.90 16.95 -12.81
N GLY A 160 -19.85 17.37 -12.08
CA GLY A 160 -19.55 18.77 -11.85
C GLY A 160 -19.89 19.31 -10.44
N SER A 161 -20.47 18.53 -9.54
CA SER A 161 -20.76 18.99 -8.16
C SER A 161 -19.50 19.14 -7.28
N MET A 162 -18.38 18.53 -7.68
CA MET A 162 -17.09 18.60 -6.97
C MET A 162 -15.95 19.15 -7.87
N VAL A 163 -16.26 20.16 -8.69
CA VAL A 163 -15.29 20.75 -9.64
C VAL A 163 -14.09 21.37 -8.94
N LEU A 164 -14.31 22.07 -7.82
CA LEU A 164 -13.23 22.68 -7.05
C LEU A 164 -12.32 21.62 -6.44
N GLU A 165 -12.89 20.63 -5.76
CA GLU A 165 -12.18 19.55 -5.13
C GLU A 165 -11.37 18.74 -6.16
N GLU A 166 -11.99 18.45 -7.29
CA GLU A 166 -11.32 17.78 -8.42
C GLU A 166 -10.11 18.58 -8.94
N ALA A 167 -10.29 19.88 -9.17
CA ALA A 167 -9.21 20.75 -9.65
C ALA A 167 -8.06 20.85 -8.63
N LEU A 168 -8.36 20.97 -7.34
CA LEU A 168 -7.36 21.00 -6.26
C LEU A 168 -6.57 19.69 -6.18
N LEU A 169 -7.26 18.55 -6.25
CA LEU A 169 -6.62 17.24 -6.18
C LEU A 169 -5.80 16.92 -7.45
N ALA A 170 -6.32 17.27 -8.64
CA ALA A 170 -5.60 17.12 -9.89
C ALA A 170 -4.32 17.97 -9.93
N ARG A 171 -4.36 19.18 -9.36
CA ARG A 171 -3.17 20.02 -9.17
C ARG A 171 -2.10 19.32 -8.35
N GLN A 172 -2.48 18.56 -7.33
CA GLN A 172 -1.58 17.77 -6.48
C GLN A 172 -1.26 16.39 -7.04
N ARG A 173 -1.63 16.09 -8.29
CA ARG A 173 -1.36 14.84 -9.01
C ARG A 173 -1.99 13.57 -8.39
N PHE A 174 -3.06 13.71 -7.63
CA PHE A 174 -3.84 12.55 -7.23
C PHE A 174 -4.43 11.83 -8.46
N GLN A 175 -4.47 10.51 -8.41
CA GLN A 175 -5.17 9.71 -9.42
C GLN A 175 -6.65 9.70 -9.10
N LEU A 176 -7.49 10.33 -9.94
CA LEU A 176 -8.89 10.55 -9.64
C LEU A 176 -9.77 9.53 -10.38
N GLN A 177 -10.77 9.01 -9.65
CA GLN A 177 -11.90 8.27 -10.18
C GLN A 177 -13.19 8.89 -9.66
N LYS A 178 -14.33 8.63 -10.33
CA LYS A 178 -15.62 9.21 -9.97
C LYS A 178 -16.69 8.14 -9.88
N ALA A 179 -17.59 8.31 -8.92
CA ALA A 179 -18.81 7.52 -8.77
C ALA A 179 -20.00 8.45 -8.57
N ASP A 180 -21.14 8.08 -9.13
CA ASP A 180 -22.40 8.83 -9.08
C ASP A 180 -23.37 8.32 -8.02
N GLY A 181 -22.97 7.33 -7.22
CA GLY A 181 -23.79 6.78 -6.16
C GLY A 181 -23.17 5.61 -5.41
N ALA A 182 -23.95 5.00 -4.52
CA ALA A 182 -23.47 3.94 -3.64
C ALA A 182 -23.04 2.68 -4.38
N GLU A 183 -23.88 2.20 -5.32
CA GLU A 183 -23.62 0.97 -6.09
C GLU A 183 -22.30 1.11 -6.87
N ARG A 184 -22.16 2.19 -7.67
CA ARG A 184 -20.92 2.42 -8.44
C ARG A 184 -19.69 2.62 -7.56
N THR A 185 -19.85 3.20 -6.38
CA THR A 185 -18.76 3.33 -5.39
C THR A 185 -18.26 1.97 -4.93
N LEU A 186 -19.17 1.06 -4.58
CA LEU A 186 -18.81 -0.28 -4.14
C LEU A 186 -18.18 -1.09 -5.27
N ASP A 187 -18.74 -1.00 -6.48
CA ASP A 187 -18.16 -1.65 -7.67
C ASP A 187 -16.73 -1.19 -7.93
N LEU A 188 -16.47 0.13 -7.91
CA LEU A 188 -15.13 0.68 -8.13
C LEU A 188 -14.13 0.29 -7.04
N LEU A 189 -14.57 0.23 -5.79
CA LEU A 189 -13.72 -0.27 -4.69
C LEU A 189 -13.35 -1.74 -4.89
N ASP A 190 -14.26 -2.54 -5.45
CA ASP A 190 -14.02 -3.95 -5.76
C ASP A 190 -13.17 -4.16 -7.01
N GLU A 191 -13.42 -3.37 -8.07
CA GLU A 191 -12.67 -3.45 -9.33
C GLU A 191 -11.23 -2.96 -9.16
N ALA A 192 -11.05 -1.79 -8.55
CA ALA A 192 -9.78 -1.05 -8.55
C ALA A 192 -8.86 -1.39 -7.38
N ARG A 193 -9.18 -2.30 -6.48
CA ARG A 193 -8.38 -2.85 -5.36
C ARG A 193 -7.36 -1.91 -4.66
N ASP A 194 -7.08 -0.73 -5.21
CA ASP A 194 -6.03 0.22 -4.84
C ASP A 194 -6.53 1.66 -4.65
N ILE A 195 -7.84 1.85 -4.44
CA ILE A 195 -8.39 3.13 -4.00
C ILE A 195 -7.96 3.38 -2.55
N ASP A 196 -7.28 4.48 -2.34
CA ASP A 196 -6.71 4.85 -1.04
C ASP A 196 -7.64 5.75 -0.22
N ILE A 197 -8.31 6.68 -0.91
CA ILE A 197 -9.17 7.69 -0.28
C ILE A 197 -10.51 7.75 -1.03
N VAL A 198 -11.60 7.81 -0.28
CA VAL A 198 -12.94 8.11 -0.80
C VAL A 198 -13.38 9.45 -0.26
N LEU A 199 -13.71 10.40 -1.14
CA LEU A 199 -14.37 11.66 -0.79
C LEU A 199 -15.86 11.52 -1.03
N LEU A 200 -16.67 11.61 0.04
CA LEU A 200 -18.12 11.52 -0.01
C LEU A 200 -18.75 12.90 0.11
N ASP A 201 -19.54 13.30 -0.87
CA ASP A 201 -20.47 14.41 -0.69
C ASP A 201 -21.67 13.94 0.15
N LEU A 202 -21.74 14.39 1.39
CA LEU A 202 -22.79 14.00 2.33
C LEU A 202 -24.12 14.71 2.07
N ASP A 203 -24.12 15.73 1.24
CA ASP A 203 -25.34 16.46 0.83
C ASP A 203 -25.97 15.86 -0.43
N HIS A 204 -25.48 14.71 -0.88
CA HIS A 204 -25.97 13.97 -2.04
C HIS A 204 -27.45 13.58 -1.90
N PRO A 205 -28.37 14.08 -2.76
CA PRO A 205 -29.81 13.85 -2.60
C PRO A 205 -30.25 12.39 -2.85
N GLY A 206 -29.45 11.60 -3.52
CA GLY A 206 -29.74 10.19 -3.86
C GLY A 206 -28.96 9.15 -3.07
N CYS A 207 -28.10 9.58 -2.12
CA CYS A 207 -27.27 8.66 -1.34
C CYS A 207 -27.09 9.15 0.08
N ASP A 208 -27.50 8.36 1.07
CA ASP A 208 -27.11 8.63 2.46
C ASP A 208 -25.63 8.27 2.66
N GLY A 209 -24.77 9.30 2.70
CA GLY A 209 -23.33 9.13 2.83
C GLY A 209 -22.91 8.43 4.13
N VAL A 210 -23.71 8.48 5.19
CA VAL A 210 -23.41 7.75 6.45
C VAL A 210 -23.76 6.28 6.32
N LEU A 211 -24.83 5.93 5.61
CA LEU A 211 -25.14 4.54 5.29
C LEU A 211 -24.09 3.94 4.36
N LEU A 212 -23.70 4.66 3.30
CA LEU A 212 -22.64 4.23 2.40
C LEU A 212 -21.31 4.04 3.14
N LEU A 213 -20.94 4.95 4.04
CA LEU A 213 -19.80 4.79 4.92
C LEU A 213 -19.88 3.47 5.70
N GLY A 214 -21.04 3.17 6.30
CA GLY A 214 -21.27 1.93 7.04
C GLY A 214 -21.09 0.68 6.17
N GLU A 215 -21.55 0.72 4.92
CA GLU A 215 -21.38 -0.38 3.97
C GLU A 215 -19.90 -0.55 3.56
N ILE A 216 -19.21 0.54 3.24
CA ILE A 216 -17.78 0.47 2.94
C ILE A 216 -17.02 -0.10 4.15
N ARG A 217 -17.32 0.33 5.39
CA ARG A 217 -16.63 -0.13 6.60
C ARG A 217 -16.88 -1.59 6.98
N ARG A 218 -17.95 -2.20 6.49
CA ARG A 218 -18.17 -3.66 6.66
C ARG A 218 -17.11 -4.48 5.90
N HIS A 219 -16.61 -3.96 4.77
CA HIS A 219 -15.71 -4.70 3.88
C HIS A 219 -14.29 -4.12 3.85
N TYR A 220 -14.14 -2.83 4.15
CA TYR A 220 -12.87 -2.10 4.07
C TYR A 220 -12.59 -1.40 5.40
N SER A 221 -11.53 -1.85 6.09
CA SER A 221 -11.07 -1.20 7.31
C SER A 221 -10.52 0.21 7.03
N ALA A 222 -10.42 1.04 8.07
CA ALA A 222 -9.72 2.33 7.97
C ALA A 222 -8.24 2.19 7.57
N MET A 223 -7.66 0.99 7.70
CA MET A 223 -6.31 0.67 7.24
C MET A 223 -6.23 0.48 5.73
N SER A 224 -7.33 0.05 5.09
CA SER A 224 -7.38 -0.24 3.65
C SER A 224 -7.77 0.98 2.83
N VAL A 225 -8.77 1.74 3.30
CA VAL A 225 -9.34 2.89 2.60
C VAL A 225 -9.66 4.00 3.61
N ARG A 226 -9.24 5.22 3.34
CA ARG A 226 -9.62 6.41 4.10
C ARG A 226 -10.89 7.02 3.54
N ILE A 227 -11.77 7.51 4.40
CA ILE A 227 -13.04 8.10 3.98
C ILE A 227 -13.20 9.50 4.56
N VAL A 228 -13.36 10.48 3.67
CA VAL A 228 -13.52 11.90 4.00
C VAL A 228 -14.94 12.34 3.63
N GLY A 229 -15.66 12.92 4.56
CA GLY A 229 -16.97 13.49 4.32
C GLY A 229 -16.90 14.99 4.02
N LEU A 230 -17.64 15.43 3.01
CA LEU A 230 -17.81 16.85 2.65
C LEU A 230 -19.27 17.24 2.83
N SER A 231 -19.57 18.39 3.47
CA SER A 231 -20.95 18.86 3.64
C SER A 231 -21.03 20.38 3.76
N ASN A 232 -22.13 20.96 3.28
CA ASN A 232 -22.49 22.36 3.50
C ASN A 232 -23.17 22.58 4.86
N ARG A 233 -23.51 21.54 5.62
CA ARG A 233 -24.30 21.56 6.83
C ARG A 233 -23.43 21.68 8.08
N GLY A 234 -23.09 22.90 8.46
CA GLY A 234 -22.20 23.16 9.61
C GLY A 234 -22.91 23.18 10.98
N GLN A 235 -24.22 23.31 11.02
CA GLN A 235 -24.97 23.52 12.27
C GLN A 235 -25.65 22.26 12.82
N ASP A 236 -25.71 21.18 12.04
CA ASP A 236 -26.20 19.89 12.48
C ASP A 236 -25.03 18.97 12.91
N MET A 237 -25.33 17.94 13.66
CA MET A 237 -24.34 16.97 14.15
C MET A 237 -23.76 16.07 13.05
N THR A 238 -23.87 16.43 11.76
CA THR A 238 -23.48 15.59 10.60
C THR A 238 -22.04 15.16 10.67
N GLY A 239 -21.11 16.10 10.88
CA GLY A 239 -19.67 15.77 10.98
C GLY A 239 -19.37 14.83 12.14
N ALA A 240 -19.94 15.09 13.33
CA ALA A 240 -19.72 14.22 14.48
C ALA A 240 -20.31 12.81 14.28
N ARG A 241 -21.48 12.70 13.63
CA ARG A 241 -22.11 11.41 13.30
C ARG A 241 -21.26 10.64 12.28
N PHE A 242 -20.76 11.33 11.25
CA PHE A 242 -19.89 10.76 10.23
C PHE A 242 -18.59 10.18 10.84
N LEU A 243 -17.89 10.95 11.68
CA LEU A 243 -16.68 10.50 12.34
C LEU A 243 -16.95 9.33 13.31
N LYS A 244 -18.05 9.38 14.09
CA LYS A 244 -18.45 8.27 14.96
C LYS A 244 -18.85 7.00 14.20
N ALA A 245 -19.33 7.14 12.97
CA ALA A 245 -19.66 6.01 12.10
C ALA A 245 -18.41 5.38 11.42
N GLY A 246 -17.20 5.93 11.66
CA GLY A 246 -15.95 5.40 11.13
C GLY A 246 -15.35 6.19 9.97
N GLY A 247 -15.82 7.42 9.72
CA GLY A 247 -15.14 8.37 8.83
C GLY A 247 -13.79 8.80 9.39
N ASP A 248 -12.81 9.04 8.53
CA ASP A 248 -11.46 9.42 8.94
C ASP A 248 -11.32 10.96 9.09
N GLU A 249 -12.01 11.72 8.28
CA GLU A 249 -11.96 13.19 8.28
C GLU A 249 -13.31 13.77 7.83
N PHE A 250 -13.62 14.98 8.28
CA PHE A 250 -14.81 15.74 7.86
C PHE A 250 -14.43 17.18 7.53
N ILE A 251 -14.85 17.64 6.37
CA ILE A 251 -14.55 18.98 5.86
C ILE A 251 -15.85 19.71 5.58
N LEU A 252 -16.02 20.86 6.20
CA LEU A 252 -17.18 21.73 6.00
C LEU A 252 -16.96 22.65 4.80
N LYS A 253 -17.94 22.74 3.92
CA LYS A 253 -18.01 23.72 2.82
C LYS A 253 -18.71 25.02 3.29
N PRO A 254 -18.29 26.21 2.83
CA PRO A 254 -17.11 26.46 2.01
C PRO A 254 -15.80 26.35 2.81
N PHE A 255 -14.77 25.85 2.21
CA PHE A 255 -13.43 25.69 2.81
C PHE A 255 -12.39 26.58 2.12
N CYS A 256 -11.26 26.79 2.77
CA CYS A 256 -10.07 27.36 2.14
C CYS A 256 -9.35 26.30 1.32
N ASP A 257 -8.94 26.62 0.09
CA ASP A 257 -8.24 25.71 -0.83
C ASP A 257 -6.99 25.09 -0.20
N ASP A 258 -6.21 25.92 0.51
CA ASP A 258 -4.99 25.47 1.17
C ASP A 258 -5.30 24.51 2.35
N ASP A 259 -6.35 24.78 3.14
CA ASP A 259 -6.75 23.89 4.26
C ASP A 259 -7.24 22.55 3.73
N PHE A 260 -8.09 22.54 2.71
CA PHE A 260 -8.55 21.32 2.05
C PHE A 260 -7.36 20.50 1.52
N THR A 261 -6.51 21.15 0.73
CA THR A 261 -5.34 20.50 0.12
C THR A 261 -4.39 19.94 1.17
N ALA A 262 -4.08 20.71 2.23
CA ALA A 262 -3.21 20.27 3.30
C ALA A 262 -3.75 19.05 4.06
N ARG A 263 -5.06 19.00 4.34
CA ARG A 263 -5.73 17.88 5.02
C ARG A 263 -5.66 16.61 4.18
N ILE A 264 -6.00 16.69 2.88
CA ILE A 264 -5.98 15.52 2.01
C ILE A 264 -4.56 15.01 1.77
N LEU A 265 -3.59 15.89 1.54
CA LEU A 265 -2.16 15.52 1.43
C LEU A 265 -1.64 14.86 2.71
N HIS A 266 -2.03 15.38 3.88
CA HIS A 266 -1.64 14.80 5.16
C HIS A 266 -2.25 13.40 5.33
N LEU A 267 -3.53 13.23 5.04
CA LEU A 267 -4.23 11.96 5.14
C LEU A 267 -3.62 10.92 4.18
N ALA A 268 -3.30 11.32 2.93
CA ALA A 268 -2.65 10.49 1.94
C ALA A 268 -1.26 10.01 2.41
N ALA A 269 -0.44 10.94 2.93
CA ALA A 269 0.90 10.61 3.44
C ALA A 269 0.81 9.62 4.62
N LEU A 270 -0.06 9.88 5.60
CA LEU A 270 -0.29 8.97 6.73
C LEU A 270 -0.75 7.59 6.26
N HIS A 271 -1.66 7.53 5.29
CA HIS A 271 -2.15 6.26 4.74
C HIS A 271 -1.02 5.47 4.07
N LYS A 272 -0.21 6.11 3.23
CA LYS A 272 0.95 5.46 2.58
C LYS A 272 2.05 5.06 3.58
N GLN A 273 2.28 5.84 4.63
CA GLN A 273 3.18 5.46 5.73
C GLN A 273 2.69 4.19 6.42
N PHE A 274 1.40 4.16 6.73
CA PHE A 274 0.78 3.02 7.39
C PHE A 274 0.82 1.76 6.51
N GLN A 275 0.51 1.88 5.20
CA GLN A 275 0.63 0.78 4.24
C GLN A 275 2.06 0.23 4.18
N ALA A 276 3.07 1.11 4.13
CA ALA A 276 4.48 0.70 4.10
C ALA A 276 4.90 -0.04 5.39
N LEU A 277 4.50 0.46 6.56
CA LEU A 277 4.76 -0.19 7.85
C LEU A 277 4.08 -1.56 7.94
N ASN A 278 2.82 -1.67 7.49
CA ASN A 278 2.10 -2.93 7.44
C ASN A 278 2.76 -3.93 6.50
N LEU A 279 3.26 -3.48 5.35
CA LEU A 279 3.97 -4.35 4.42
C LEU A 279 5.25 -4.92 5.07
N LEU A 280 6.03 -4.10 5.77
CA LEU A 280 7.21 -4.56 6.53
C LEU A 280 6.83 -5.55 7.64
N ALA A 281 5.73 -5.28 8.35
CA ALA A 281 5.23 -6.15 9.43
C ALA A 281 4.41 -7.34 8.92
N SER A 282 4.21 -7.49 7.61
CA SER A 282 3.37 -8.54 7.02
C SER A 282 4.11 -9.82 6.66
N ARG A 283 5.44 -9.80 6.70
CA ARG A 283 6.26 -10.95 6.34
C ARG A 283 6.61 -11.81 7.56
N ASP A 284 6.74 -13.11 7.34
CA ASP A 284 7.34 -14.03 8.30
C ASP A 284 8.88 -13.87 8.23
N TYR A 285 9.51 -13.62 9.37
CA TYR A 285 10.94 -13.30 9.46
C TYR A 285 11.86 -14.43 9.00
N LEU A 286 11.40 -15.68 9.08
CA LEU A 286 12.20 -16.86 8.72
C LEU A 286 12.08 -17.19 7.23
N THR A 287 10.87 -17.13 6.69
CA THR A 287 10.52 -17.69 5.37
C THR A 287 10.27 -16.65 4.29
N ASP A 288 10.17 -15.37 4.65
CA ASP A 288 9.90 -14.24 3.73
C ASP A 288 8.61 -14.40 2.88
N VAL A 289 7.71 -15.30 3.26
CA VAL A 289 6.32 -15.29 2.80
C VAL A 289 5.47 -14.40 3.71
N TYR A 290 4.22 -14.16 3.40
CA TYR A 290 3.37 -13.41 4.31
C TYR A 290 3.22 -14.15 5.65
N ASN A 291 2.97 -13.41 6.74
CA ASN A 291 2.70 -13.99 8.04
C ASN A 291 1.19 -14.28 8.23
N ARG A 292 0.85 -14.99 9.30
CA ARG A 292 -0.53 -15.35 9.66
C ARG A 292 -1.45 -14.13 9.69
N ARG A 293 -1.04 -13.02 10.32
CA ARG A 293 -1.87 -11.82 10.44
C ARG A 293 -2.28 -11.29 9.07
N TYR A 294 -1.32 -11.11 8.17
CA TYR A 294 -1.60 -10.61 6.82
C TYR A 294 -2.48 -11.57 6.01
N PHE A 295 -2.31 -12.90 6.20
CA PHE A 295 -3.13 -13.90 5.55
C PHE A 295 -4.61 -13.75 5.90
N PHE A 296 -4.93 -13.54 7.18
CA PHE A 296 -6.31 -13.34 7.62
C PHE A 296 -6.88 -12.00 7.14
N GLU A 297 -6.14 -10.90 7.27
CA GLU A 297 -6.57 -9.57 6.85
C GLU A 297 -6.81 -9.48 5.32
N ALA A 298 -5.86 -9.99 4.53
CA ALA A 298 -5.97 -10.01 3.07
C ALA A 298 -6.96 -11.07 2.57
N GLY A 299 -7.02 -12.23 3.24
CA GLY A 299 -7.89 -13.34 2.90
C GLY A 299 -9.37 -12.99 3.00
N GLN A 300 -9.79 -12.38 4.09
CA GLN A 300 -11.17 -11.91 4.25
C GLN A 300 -11.59 -11.01 3.09
N ARG A 301 -10.72 -10.08 2.69
CA ARG A 301 -10.96 -9.16 1.59
C ARG A 301 -11.03 -9.89 0.23
N ILE A 302 -10.08 -10.78 -0.06
CA ILE A 302 -10.03 -11.54 -1.32
C ILE A 302 -11.29 -12.41 -1.46
N VAL A 303 -11.68 -13.13 -0.41
CA VAL A 303 -12.87 -13.99 -0.40
C VAL A 303 -14.14 -13.17 -0.63
N SER A 304 -14.33 -12.09 0.13
CA SER A 304 -15.51 -11.22 -0.04
C SER A 304 -15.61 -10.63 -1.45
N GLN A 305 -14.49 -10.29 -2.07
CA GLN A 305 -14.46 -9.80 -3.45
C GLN A 305 -14.76 -10.89 -4.48
N ALA A 306 -14.20 -12.10 -4.31
CA ALA A 306 -14.49 -13.23 -5.19
C ALA A 306 -15.97 -13.56 -5.18
N MET A 307 -16.59 -13.58 -4.01
CA MET A 307 -18.02 -13.85 -3.84
C MET A 307 -18.89 -12.80 -4.54
N ARG A 308 -18.66 -11.51 -4.34
CA ARG A 308 -19.43 -10.44 -5.00
C ARG A 308 -19.33 -10.46 -6.52
N ARG A 309 -18.19 -10.87 -7.06
CA ARG A 309 -17.96 -11.00 -8.51
C ARG A 309 -18.50 -12.33 -9.09
N GLY A 310 -18.95 -13.24 -8.26
CA GLY A 310 -19.24 -14.60 -8.70
C GLY A 310 -17.99 -15.31 -9.26
N ALA A 311 -16.80 -14.88 -8.86
CA ALA A 311 -15.54 -15.44 -9.33
C ALA A 311 -15.21 -16.71 -8.55
N LYS A 312 -14.63 -17.69 -9.25
CA LYS A 312 -14.12 -18.90 -8.61
C LYS A 312 -12.93 -18.56 -7.72
N GLY A 313 -12.79 -19.26 -6.62
CA GLY A 313 -11.64 -19.16 -5.74
C GLY A 313 -11.44 -20.47 -4.97
N SER A 314 -10.25 -20.64 -4.40
CA SER A 314 -9.96 -21.77 -3.52
C SER A 314 -8.97 -21.37 -2.44
N ILE A 315 -9.05 -22.05 -1.30
CA ILE A 315 -8.11 -21.90 -0.19
C ILE A 315 -7.43 -23.23 0.09
N ALA A 316 -6.14 -23.22 0.34
CA ALA A 316 -5.39 -24.41 0.72
C ALA A 316 -4.59 -24.20 1.99
N ILE A 317 -4.51 -25.24 2.81
CA ILE A 317 -3.55 -25.36 3.93
C ILE A 317 -2.57 -26.46 3.59
N VAL A 318 -1.29 -26.16 3.75
CA VAL A 318 -0.15 -27.03 3.49
C VAL A 318 0.58 -27.26 4.80
N ASP A 319 0.89 -28.50 5.13
CA ASP A 319 1.61 -28.88 6.35
C ASP A 319 2.77 -29.86 6.01
N ILE A 320 3.92 -29.62 6.63
CA ILE A 320 5.11 -30.48 6.41
C ILE A 320 4.95 -31.74 7.28
N ASP A 321 4.87 -32.88 6.62
CA ASP A 321 4.67 -34.15 7.30
C ASP A 321 5.85 -34.47 8.27
N HIS A 322 5.50 -34.88 9.47
CA HIS A 322 6.47 -35.30 10.50
C HIS A 322 7.51 -34.23 10.91
N PHE A 323 7.21 -32.94 10.74
CA PHE A 323 8.14 -31.85 11.02
C PHE A 323 8.67 -31.83 12.45
N LYS A 324 7.82 -32.16 13.44
CA LYS A 324 8.26 -32.31 14.82
C LYS A 324 9.35 -33.38 14.96
N ARG A 325 9.14 -34.55 14.33
CA ARG A 325 10.14 -35.63 14.37
C ARG A 325 11.46 -35.23 13.67
N LEU A 326 11.37 -34.44 12.62
CA LEU A 326 12.54 -33.86 11.94
C LEU A 326 13.33 -32.98 12.90
N ASN A 327 12.66 -32.04 13.59
CA ASN A 327 13.29 -31.19 14.61
C ASN A 327 13.91 -32.01 15.76
N ASP A 328 13.18 -33.03 16.24
CA ASP A 328 13.66 -33.88 17.33
C ASP A 328 14.90 -34.69 16.90
N THR A 329 15.06 -35.00 15.61
CA THR A 329 16.17 -35.82 15.09
C THR A 329 17.38 -34.98 14.69
N TYR A 330 17.16 -33.84 14.01
CA TYR A 330 18.22 -33.05 13.37
C TYR A 330 18.42 -31.67 13.99
N GLY A 331 17.59 -31.30 14.97
CA GLY A 331 17.62 -29.98 15.61
C GLY A 331 16.84 -28.90 14.87
N HIS A 332 16.60 -27.80 15.58
CA HIS A 332 15.76 -26.68 15.10
C HIS A 332 16.40 -25.92 13.92
N GLU A 333 17.74 -25.86 13.83
CA GLU A 333 18.43 -25.17 12.73
C GLU A 333 18.17 -25.86 11.38
N VAL A 334 18.14 -27.20 11.36
CA VAL A 334 17.77 -28.00 10.19
C VAL A 334 16.29 -27.82 9.86
N GLY A 335 15.41 -27.78 10.86
CA GLY A 335 14.00 -27.46 10.68
C GLY A 335 13.78 -26.09 10.05
N ASP A 336 14.51 -25.07 10.48
CA ASP A 336 14.47 -23.73 9.90
C ASP A 336 14.96 -23.71 8.44
N ALA A 337 15.99 -24.47 8.12
CA ALA A 337 16.47 -24.64 6.75
C ALA A 337 15.40 -25.31 5.85
N VAL A 338 14.71 -26.33 6.36
CA VAL A 338 13.58 -26.99 5.67
C VAL A 338 12.44 -26.01 5.43
N LEU A 339 12.03 -25.23 6.43
CA LEU A 339 10.97 -24.20 6.30
C LEU A 339 11.32 -23.14 5.21
N LYS A 340 12.58 -22.68 5.19
CA LYS A 340 13.08 -21.75 4.16
C LYS A 340 13.04 -22.37 2.76
N ALA A 341 13.45 -23.61 2.64
CA ALA A 341 13.47 -24.31 1.35
C ALA A 341 12.05 -24.58 0.82
N VAL A 342 11.14 -25.04 1.68
CA VAL A 342 9.73 -25.25 1.33
C VAL A 342 9.09 -23.93 0.89
N SER A 343 9.22 -22.87 1.69
CA SER A 343 8.67 -21.56 1.35
C SER A 343 9.19 -21.01 0.03
N LYS A 344 10.50 -21.21 -0.27
CA LYS A 344 11.11 -20.81 -1.54
C LYS A 344 10.51 -21.56 -2.73
N ARG A 345 10.27 -22.88 -2.61
CA ARG A 345 9.63 -23.70 -3.66
C ARG A 345 8.17 -23.28 -3.87
N LEU A 346 7.40 -23.16 -2.78
CA LEU A 346 6.03 -22.66 -2.85
C LEU A 346 5.95 -21.28 -3.54
N LYS A 347 6.82 -20.34 -3.16
CA LYS A 347 6.90 -19.00 -3.76
C LYS A 347 7.25 -19.04 -5.26
N ALA A 348 8.20 -19.88 -5.64
CA ALA A 348 8.64 -20.01 -7.04
C ALA A 348 7.51 -20.57 -7.95
N ARG A 349 6.71 -21.51 -7.46
CA ARG A 349 5.63 -22.16 -8.22
C ARG A 349 4.32 -21.38 -8.22
N LEU A 350 4.03 -20.68 -7.15
CA LEU A 350 2.81 -19.86 -7.04
C LEU A 350 2.99 -18.46 -7.67
N GLY A 351 4.23 -18.02 -7.89
CA GLY A 351 4.58 -16.94 -8.82
C GLY A 351 4.04 -15.56 -8.50
N GLY A 352 3.75 -15.23 -7.26
CA GLY A 352 3.23 -13.89 -6.88
C GLY A 352 1.77 -13.61 -7.28
N ASN A 353 1.11 -14.54 -7.98
CA ASN A 353 -0.29 -14.41 -8.39
C ASN A 353 -1.28 -14.78 -7.27
N TYR A 354 -0.81 -15.48 -6.22
CA TYR A 354 -1.63 -15.98 -5.14
C TYR A 354 -1.09 -15.51 -3.78
N LEU A 355 -1.98 -15.41 -2.81
CA LEU A 355 -1.60 -15.09 -1.44
C LEU A 355 -1.01 -16.33 -0.78
N LEU A 356 0.29 -16.31 -0.51
CA LEU A 356 1.03 -17.36 0.22
C LEU A 356 1.52 -16.81 1.56
N ALA A 357 1.22 -17.50 2.65
CA ALA A 357 1.63 -17.13 4.00
C ALA A 357 2.05 -18.33 4.83
N ARG A 358 2.85 -18.08 5.88
CA ARG A 358 3.07 -19.03 6.96
C ARG A 358 2.06 -18.77 8.07
N LEU A 359 1.27 -19.80 8.40
CA LEU A 359 0.21 -19.71 9.42
C LEU A 359 0.74 -19.95 10.84
N GLY A 360 1.83 -20.70 10.96
CA GLY A 360 2.50 -21.00 12.21
C GLY A 360 3.22 -22.34 12.14
N GLY A 361 4.26 -22.55 12.95
CA GLY A 361 5.00 -23.83 12.96
C GLY A 361 5.43 -24.25 11.56
N GLU A 362 4.91 -25.39 11.12
CA GLU A 362 5.14 -26.00 9.79
C GLU A 362 4.01 -25.77 8.76
N GLU A 363 3.03 -24.95 9.11
CA GLU A 363 1.83 -24.74 8.29
C GLU A 363 1.93 -23.49 7.38
N PHE A 364 1.52 -23.64 6.12
CA PHE A 364 1.40 -22.58 5.14
C PHE A 364 -0.03 -22.51 4.61
N GLY A 365 -0.53 -21.28 4.38
CA GLY A 365 -1.82 -21.01 3.76
C GLY A 365 -1.66 -20.42 2.36
N VAL A 366 -2.52 -20.82 1.44
CA VAL A 366 -2.57 -20.29 0.08
C VAL A 366 -4.00 -19.91 -0.28
N ILE A 367 -4.21 -18.73 -0.86
CA ILE A 367 -5.49 -18.35 -1.47
C ILE A 367 -5.28 -18.21 -2.97
N PHE A 368 -6.02 -19.02 -3.71
CA PHE A 368 -6.06 -19.04 -5.17
C PHE A 368 -7.22 -18.16 -5.67
N ASP A 369 -6.98 -16.88 -5.85
CA ASP A 369 -7.97 -15.94 -6.41
C ASP A 369 -8.19 -16.24 -7.91
N GLY A 370 -9.42 -16.45 -8.30
CA GLY A 370 -9.79 -16.76 -9.69
C GLY A 370 -9.60 -18.23 -10.10
N LEU A 371 -9.23 -19.13 -9.19
CA LEU A 371 -8.97 -20.54 -9.50
C LEU A 371 -9.95 -21.46 -8.77
N GLY A 372 -10.68 -22.28 -9.51
CA GLY A 372 -11.58 -23.28 -8.93
C GLY A 372 -10.83 -24.44 -8.27
N VAL A 373 -11.54 -25.21 -7.44
CA VAL A 373 -10.98 -26.27 -6.59
C VAL A 373 -10.24 -27.36 -7.39
N ALA A 374 -10.74 -27.75 -8.57
CA ALA A 374 -10.09 -28.76 -9.39
C ALA A 374 -8.70 -28.33 -9.87
N ASP A 375 -8.57 -27.08 -10.35
CA ASP A 375 -7.32 -26.53 -10.81
C ASP A 375 -6.38 -26.24 -9.64
N ALA A 376 -6.91 -25.79 -8.49
CA ALA A 376 -6.15 -25.59 -7.27
C ALA A 376 -5.58 -26.91 -6.75
N MET A 377 -6.38 -27.99 -6.73
CA MET A 377 -5.91 -29.34 -6.42
C MET A 377 -4.78 -29.79 -7.33
N ALA A 378 -4.94 -29.63 -8.63
CA ALA A 378 -3.89 -30.02 -9.59
C ALA A 378 -2.57 -29.29 -9.32
N ARG A 379 -2.64 -27.98 -8.99
CA ARG A 379 -1.43 -27.23 -8.60
C ARG A 379 -0.83 -27.69 -7.27
N CYS A 380 -1.67 -27.98 -6.29
CA CYS A 380 -1.22 -28.53 -5.01
C CYS A 380 -0.56 -29.90 -5.17
N GLU A 381 -1.11 -30.76 -6.05
CA GLU A 381 -0.54 -32.07 -6.32
C GLU A 381 0.85 -31.96 -7.01
N MET A 382 0.99 -31.08 -7.99
CA MET A 382 2.29 -30.81 -8.61
C MET A 382 3.34 -30.33 -7.57
N LEU A 383 2.93 -29.43 -6.66
CA LEU A 383 3.80 -28.94 -5.58
C LEU A 383 4.20 -30.07 -4.62
N ARG A 384 3.26 -30.91 -4.24
CA ARG A 384 3.48 -32.08 -3.38
C ARG A 384 4.50 -33.03 -4.02
N GLU A 385 4.30 -33.40 -5.30
CA GLU A 385 5.19 -34.27 -6.02
C GLU A 385 6.61 -33.72 -6.14
N GLU A 386 6.75 -32.43 -6.47
CA GLU A 386 8.05 -31.75 -6.54
C GLU A 386 8.78 -31.76 -5.19
N LEU A 387 8.04 -31.46 -4.10
CA LEU A 387 8.62 -31.45 -2.75
C LEU A 387 9.09 -32.85 -2.34
N ALA A 388 8.31 -33.88 -2.67
CA ALA A 388 8.65 -35.28 -2.37
C ALA A 388 9.80 -35.83 -3.23
N ALA A 389 9.89 -35.40 -4.49
CA ALA A 389 10.90 -35.89 -5.45
C ALA A 389 12.26 -35.19 -5.30
N THR A 390 12.31 -33.98 -4.79
CA THR A 390 13.54 -33.18 -4.74
C THR A 390 14.01 -32.99 -3.29
N PRO A 391 15.09 -33.63 -2.87
CA PRO A 391 15.64 -33.45 -1.52
C PRO A 391 15.97 -31.98 -1.22
N ILE A 392 15.91 -31.63 0.05
CA ILE A 392 16.35 -30.34 0.58
C ILE A 392 17.74 -30.55 1.20
N GLU A 393 18.71 -29.76 0.76
CA GLU A 393 20.00 -29.73 1.41
C GLU A 393 19.91 -28.94 2.72
N ALA A 394 20.16 -29.61 3.84
CA ALA A 394 20.24 -29.02 5.16
C ALA A 394 21.43 -29.61 5.90
N ASP A 395 22.31 -28.74 6.39
CA ASP A 395 23.55 -29.11 7.10
C ASP A 395 24.43 -30.11 6.36
N GLY A 396 24.46 -30.02 4.99
CA GLY A 396 25.23 -30.87 4.12
C GLY A 396 24.63 -32.26 3.83
N GLU A 397 23.44 -32.55 4.36
CA GLU A 397 22.72 -33.80 4.14
C GLU A 397 21.45 -33.60 3.31
N PRO A 398 21.18 -34.48 2.32
CA PRO A 398 19.98 -34.43 1.52
C PRO A 398 18.78 -35.01 2.30
N LEU A 399 17.82 -34.17 2.69
CA LEU A 399 16.62 -34.58 3.41
C LEU A 399 15.42 -34.64 2.45
N THR A 400 14.75 -35.80 2.41
CA THR A 400 13.47 -35.94 1.71
C THR A 400 12.34 -35.60 2.65
N ILE A 401 11.48 -34.64 2.27
CA ILE A 401 10.30 -34.24 3.02
C ILE A 401 9.05 -34.46 2.17
N THR A 402 7.93 -34.69 2.85
CA THR A 402 6.62 -34.71 2.21
C THR A 402 5.71 -33.68 2.85
N VAL A 403 4.65 -33.33 2.14
CA VAL A 403 3.62 -32.40 2.62
C VAL A 403 2.24 -33.01 2.45
N SER A 404 1.36 -32.72 3.40
CA SER A 404 -0.08 -32.97 3.27
C SER A 404 -0.80 -31.65 3.02
N MET A 405 -1.84 -31.67 2.17
CA MET A 405 -2.57 -30.46 1.82
C MET A 405 -4.08 -30.71 1.87
N GLY A 406 -4.81 -29.70 2.39
CA GLY A 406 -6.27 -29.64 2.30
C GLY A 406 -6.67 -28.45 1.45
N VAL A 407 -7.57 -28.65 0.50
CA VAL A 407 -8.05 -27.61 -0.44
C VAL A 407 -9.56 -27.53 -0.34
N ALA A 408 -10.10 -26.31 -0.19
CA ALA A 408 -11.52 -26.04 -0.16
C ALA A 408 -11.91 -25.00 -1.22
N ALA A 409 -13.07 -25.19 -1.88
CA ALA A 409 -13.64 -24.19 -2.77
C ALA A 409 -14.09 -22.95 -1.98
N ILE A 410 -13.96 -21.78 -2.59
CA ILE A 410 -14.60 -20.55 -2.13
C ILE A 410 -15.87 -20.38 -2.96
N GLU A 411 -16.98 -20.92 -2.45
CA GLU A 411 -18.29 -20.93 -3.12
C GLU A 411 -19.40 -20.64 -2.10
N GLY A 412 -20.49 -20.04 -2.57
CA GLY A 412 -21.62 -19.66 -1.69
C GLY A 412 -21.38 -18.35 -0.96
N ASP A 413 -22.12 -18.10 0.13
CA ASP A 413 -22.12 -16.86 0.90
C ASP A 413 -21.62 -17.12 2.34
N GLU A 414 -20.42 -17.67 2.44
CA GLU A 414 -19.80 -18.01 3.72
C GLU A 414 -18.69 -17.05 4.10
N VAL A 415 -18.39 -16.94 5.40
CA VAL A 415 -17.27 -16.13 5.89
C VAL A 415 -15.94 -16.83 5.65
N PHE A 416 -14.87 -16.04 5.54
CA PHE A 416 -13.50 -16.53 5.29
C PHE A 416 -13.09 -17.68 6.23
N ASP A 417 -13.45 -17.58 7.52
CA ASP A 417 -13.06 -18.57 8.53
C ASP A 417 -13.70 -19.96 8.24
N ASN A 418 -14.88 -20.00 7.63
CA ASN A 418 -15.54 -21.27 7.28
C ASN A 418 -14.80 -21.99 6.13
N TYR A 419 -14.33 -21.26 5.14
CA TYR A 419 -13.52 -21.84 4.06
C TYR A 419 -12.16 -22.32 4.57
N LEU A 420 -11.55 -21.56 5.49
CA LEU A 420 -10.29 -21.96 6.10
C LEU A 420 -10.47 -23.24 6.95
N ASN A 421 -11.54 -23.31 7.73
CA ASN A 421 -11.87 -24.50 8.52
C ASN A 421 -12.14 -25.71 7.61
N ALA A 422 -12.81 -25.54 6.47
CA ALA A 422 -13.03 -26.61 5.51
C ALA A 422 -11.69 -27.15 4.95
N ALA A 423 -10.77 -26.25 4.57
CA ALA A 423 -9.43 -26.65 4.13
C ALA A 423 -8.64 -27.38 5.22
N ASP A 424 -8.78 -26.97 6.49
CA ASP A 424 -8.15 -27.65 7.64
C ASP A 424 -8.73 -29.07 7.85
N GLN A 425 -10.04 -29.26 7.69
CA GLN A 425 -10.65 -30.59 7.74
C GLN A 425 -10.14 -31.50 6.63
N PHE A 426 -9.97 -30.99 5.39
CA PHE A 426 -9.38 -31.77 4.31
C PHE A 426 -7.91 -32.09 4.57
N LEU A 427 -7.13 -31.17 5.15
CA LEU A 427 -5.75 -31.44 5.59
C LEU A 427 -5.72 -32.55 6.64
N TYR A 428 -6.60 -32.49 7.62
CA TYR A 428 -6.75 -33.53 8.63
C TYR A 428 -7.02 -34.91 7.98
N MET A 429 -7.93 -34.98 7.00
CA MET A 429 -8.20 -36.20 6.23
C MET A 429 -6.97 -36.68 5.47
N ALA A 430 -6.23 -35.78 4.83
CA ALA A 430 -4.98 -36.10 4.12
C ALA A 430 -3.94 -36.75 5.07
N LYS A 431 -3.77 -36.18 6.28
CA LYS A 431 -2.86 -36.74 7.30
C LYS A 431 -3.30 -38.12 7.77
N HIS A 432 -4.59 -38.33 7.99
CA HIS A 432 -5.14 -39.61 8.44
C HIS A 432 -5.16 -40.69 7.35
N ALA A 433 -5.30 -40.31 6.10
CA ALA A 433 -5.26 -41.25 4.96
C ALA A 433 -3.84 -41.73 4.60
N GLY A 434 -2.80 -41.34 5.37
CA GLY A 434 -1.42 -41.81 5.21
C GLY A 434 -0.44 -40.73 4.75
N ARG A 435 -0.79 -39.45 4.84
CA ARG A 435 0.04 -38.29 4.51
C ARG A 435 0.47 -38.21 3.04
N ASN A 436 1.37 -37.26 2.71
CA ASN A 436 1.90 -37.05 1.36
C ASN A 436 0.82 -37.08 0.28
N ARG A 437 -0.24 -36.26 0.44
CA ARG A 437 -1.39 -36.16 -0.46
C ARG A 437 -2.16 -34.88 -0.32
N VAL A 438 -3.01 -34.62 -1.32
CA VAL A 438 -3.93 -33.50 -1.36
C VAL A 438 -5.37 -34.03 -1.21
N PHE A 439 -6.17 -33.41 -0.36
CA PHE A 439 -7.60 -33.71 -0.17
C PHE A 439 -8.45 -32.47 -0.40
N SER A 440 -9.65 -32.69 -0.94
CA SER A 440 -10.70 -31.68 -1.08
C SER A 440 -12.08 -32.34 -1.08
N GLU A 441 -13.15 -31.57 -1.26
CA GLU A 441 -14.50 -32.08 -1.50
C GLU A 441 -14.57 -33.04 -2.71
N LEU A 442 -13.72 -32.84 -3.73
CA LEU A 442 -13.67 -33.75 -4.89
C LEU A 442 -13.13 -35.13 -4.52
N SER A 443 -12.32 -35.24 -3.47
CA SER A 443 -11.78 -36.52 -2.98
C SER A 443 -12.83 -37.36 -2.26
N LEU A 444 -13.97 -36.76 -1.87
CA LEU A 444 -15.07 -37.44 -1.17
C LEU A 444 -16.15 -37.96 -2.15
N GLN A 445 -16.15 -37.51 -3.39
CA GLN A 445 -17.04 -38.01 -4.39
C GLN A 445 -16.62 -39.44 -4.76
N PRO A 446 -17.49 -40.48 -4.65
CA PRO A 446 -17.16 -41.79 -5.18
C PRO A 446 -16.88 -41.63 -6.66
N ALA A 447 -15.78 -42.21 -7.13
CA ALA A 447 -15.51 -42.30 -8.57
C ALA A 447 -16.77 -42.86 -9.22
N LEU A 448 -17.52 -42.01 -9.94
CA LEU A 448 -18.58 -42.49 -10.80
C LEU A 448 -17.88 -43.39 -11.82
N ALA A 449 -17.92 -44.67 -11.57
CA ALA A 449 -17.39 -45.68 -12.45
C ALA A 449 -18.07 -45.50 -13.82
N GLY A 450 -17.26 -45.05 -14.81
CA GLY A 450 -17.61 -45.04 -16.19
C GLY A 450 -17.59 -46.47 -16.76
#